data_74c47cd729acceead721a168f42fb800
#
_entry.id   74c47cd729acceead721a168f42fb800
#
_cell.length_a   1.000
_cell.length_b   1.000
_cell.length_c   1.000
_cell.angle_alpha   90.00
_cell.angle_beta   90.00
_cell.angle_gamma   90.00
#
_symmetry.space_group_name_H-M   'P 1'
#
loop_
_entity.id
_entity.type
_entity.pdbx_description
1 polymer ?
#
loop_
_entity_poly.entity_id
_entity_poly.type
_entity_poly.pdbx_seq_one_letter_code
_entity_poly.pdbx_strand_id
1 'polypeptide(L)'
;MKLYSYFRSSSSYRLRIALNLKGLDYDIVPVNLVAGDQRGEAYRAVNPQGLVPALDTGSAQLVQSTAILEWLEEQYPEPPLYPADALARARVRGLCQHIACEIQPLNNLGVLGYLREALGQDEHTVNRWYAHWVTRGFESLEAAAPAEGYLGG
;
A
#
# COMPACT_ATOMS: atom_id res chain seq x y z
N MET A 1 -8.51 11.15 -13.15
CA MET A 1 -7.41 11.03 -12.15
C MET A 1 -6.26 10.26 -12.77
N LYS A 2 -5.02 10.40 -12.25
CA LYS A 2 -3.89 9.57 -12.68
C LYS A 2 -3.29 8.85 -11.48
N LEU A 3 -3.14 7.54 -11.58
CA LEU A 3 -2.52 6.71 -10.55
C LEU A 3 -1.11 6.31 -10.97
N TYR A 4 -0.10 6.87 -10.31
CA TYR A 4 1.29 6.42 -10.44
C TYR A 4 1.45 5.10 -9.70
N SER A 5 1.78 4.05 -10.44
CA SER A 5 1.64 2.68 -9.95
C SER A 5 2.73 1.76 -10.49
N TYR A 6 3.09 0.76 -9.68
CA TYR A 6 3.86 -0.38 -10.13
C TYR A 6 3.00 -1.65 -10.00
N PHE A 7 2.98 -2.48 -11.03
CA PHE A 7 2.05 -3.61 -11.10
C PHE A 7 2.19 -4.63 -9.95
N ARG A 8 3.41 -4.84 -9.41
CA ARG A 8 3.70 -5.74 -8.29
C ARG A 8 3.61 -5.05 -6.92
N SER A 9 3.39 -3.75 -6.85
CA SER A 9 3.26 -3.05 -5.58
C SER A 9 1.91 -3.36 -4.93
N SER A 10 1.92 -3.97 -3.75
CA SER A 10 0.72 -4.25 -2.95
C SER A 10 0.01 -2.96 -2.51
N SER A 11 0.78 -1.90 -2.19
CA SER A 11 0.21 -0.58 -1.88
C SER A 11 -0.50 0.06 -3.08
N SER A 12 0.08 -0.07 -4.29
CA SER A 12 -0.59 0.39 -5.52
C SER A 12 -1.80 -0.48 -5.87
N TYR A 13 -1.71 -1.79 -5.62
CA TYR A 13 -2.82 -2.72 -5.87
C TYR A 13 -4.05 -2.38 -5.02
N ARG A 14 -3.83 -2.02 -3.76
CA ARG A 14 -4.88 -1.54 -2.85
C ARG A 14 -5.69 -0.38 -3.45
N LEU A 15 -5.02 0.60 -4.05
CA LEU A 15 -5.72 1.72 -4.68
C LEU A 15 -6.43 1.33 -5.97
N ARG A 16 -5.85 0.45 -6.79
CA ARG A 16 -6.55 -0.06 -7.97
C ARG A 16 -7.85 -0.76 -7.59
N ILE A 17 -7.84 -1.55 -6.51
CA ILE A 17 -9.06 -2.19 -5.98
C ILE A 17 -10.07 -1.11 -5.55
N ALA A 18 -9.67 -0.14 -4.75
CA ALA A 18 -10.57 0.89 -4.24
C ALA A 18 -11.19 1.75 -5.34
N LEU A 19 -10.38 2.19 -6.30
CA LEU A 19 -10.85 2.98 -7.46
C LEU A 19 -11.86 2.19 -8.30
N ASN A 20 -11.56 0.91 -8.55
CA ASN A 20 -12.46 0.03 -9.31
C ASN A 20 -13.77 -0.25 -8.55
N LEU A 21 -13.71 -0.52 -7.23
CA LEU A 21 -14.91 -0.72 -6.41
C LEU A 21 -15.82 0.50 -6.40
N LYS A 22 -15.23 1.70 -6.38
CA LYS A 22 -15.97 2.96 -6.43
C LYS A 22 -16.40 3.35 -7.86
N GLY A 23 -16.05 2.57 -8.88
CA GLY A 23 -16.41 2.85 -10.29
C GLY A 23 -15.79 4.14 -10.83
N LEU A 24 -14.62 4.53 -10.33
CA LEU A 24 -13.95 5.77 -10.71
C LEU A 24 -12.99 5.55 -11.87
N ASP A 25 -13.06 6.40 -12.90
CA ASP A 25 -12.15 6.39 -14.03
C ASP A 25 -10.80 7.00 -13.66
N TYR A 26 -9.73 6.31 -14.02
CA TYR A 26 -8.36 6.76 -13.83
C TYR A 26 -7.39 6.19 -14.86
N ASP A 27 -6.35 6.93 -15.17
CA ASP A 27 -5.24 6.49 -16.00
C ASP A 27 -4.13 5.91 -15.12
N ILE A 28 -3.54 4.79 -15.52
CA ILE A 28 -2.34 4.25 -14.86
C ILE A 28 -1.10 4.86 -15.49
N VAL A 29 -0.29 5.53 -14.67
CA VAL A 29 1.05 5.98 -15.06
C VAL A 29 2.06 4.98 -14.45
N PRO A 30 2.72 4.14 -15.27
CA PRO A 30 3.62 3.13 -14.77
C PRO A 30 4.90 3.75 -14.21
N VAL A 31 5.35 3.26 -13.04
CA VAL A 31 6.63 3.61 -12.41
C VAL A 31 7.42 2.32 -12.21
N ASN A 32 8.45 2.09 -12.99
CA ASN A 32 9.22 0.84 -12.92
C ASN A 32 10.20 0.85 -11.74
N LEU A 33 9.79 0.22 -10.64
CA LEU A 33 10.60 0.16 -9.41
C LEU A 33 11.90 -0.64 -9.58
N VAL A 34 11.91 -1.60 -10.50
CA VAL A 34 13.12 -2.40 -10.79
C VAL A 34 14.15 -1.56 -11.55
N ALA A 35 13.69 -0.72 -12.49
CA ALA A 35 14.55 0.23 -13.19
C ALA A 35 14.98 1.42 -12.32
N GLY A 36 14.33 1.62 -11.16
CA GLY A 36 14.64 2.72 -10.26
C GLY A 36 13.94 4.04 -10.58
N ASP A 37 12.90 4.02 -11.43
CA ASP A 37 12.15 5.24 -11.85
C ASP A 37 11.70 6.08 -10.66
N GLN A 38 11.33 5.44 -9.54
CA GLN A 38 10.89 6.13 -8.32
C GLN A 38 11.97 7.02 -7.68
N ARG A 39 13.23 6.82 -8.05
CA ARG A 39 14.39 7.60 -7.58
C ARG A 39 14.76 8.73 -8.53
N GLY A 40 14.25 8.68 -9.77
CA GLY A 40 14.50 9.69 -10.79
C GLY A 40 13.83 11.03 -10.48
N GLU A 41 14.40 12.12 -10.98
CA GLU A 41 13.93 13.48 -10.76
C GLU A 41 12.47 13.67 -11.19
N ALA A 42 12.10 13.10 -12.34
CA ALA A 42 10.75 13.19 -12.88
C ALA A 42 9.67 12.65 -11.93
N TYR A 43 9.91 11.48 -11.31
CA TYR A 43 8.97 10.93 -10.35
C TYR A 43 9.06 11.61 -8.98
N ARG A 44 10.25 12.02 -8.55
CA ARG A 44 10.42 12.75 -7.28
C ARG A 44 9.74 14.12 -7.28
N ALA A 45 9.53 14.70 -8.44
CA ALA A 45 8.69 15.91 -8.58
C ALA A 45 7.20 15.60 -8.28
N VAL A 46 6.73 14.37 -8.53
CA VAL A 46 5.38 13.91 -8.18
C VAL A 46 5.30 13.48 -6.72
N ASN A 47 6.25 12.66 -6.28
CA ASN A 47 6.34 12.17 -4.90
C ASN A 47 7.78 12.21 -4.40
N PRO A 48 8.17 13.21 -3.60
CA PRO A 48 9.53 13.33 -3.04
C PRO A 48 9.97 12.13 -2.20
N GLN A 49 9.04 11.34 -1.66
CA GLN A 49 9.34 10.12 -0.91
C GLN A 49 9.92 9.01 -1.80
N GLY A 50 9.74 9.07 -3.15
CA GLY A 50 10.17 8.03 -4.06
C GLY A 50 9.44 6.71 -3.87
N LEU A 51 8.19 6.75 -3.46
CA LEU A 51 7.34 5.58 -3.20
C LEU A 51 6.09 5.60 -4.10
N VAL A 52 5.60 4.43 -4.46
CA VAL A 52 4.31 4.25 -5.10
C VAL A 52 3.32 3.66 -4.10
N PRO A 53 2.01 3.96 -4.21
CA PRO A 53 1.36 4.81 -5.19
C PRO A 53 1.44 6.30 -4.89
N ALA A 54 1.20 7.12 -5.93
CA ALA A 54 0.76 8.50 -5.81
C ALA A 54 -0.49 8.68 -6.68
N LEU A 55 -1.44 9.50 -6.24
CA LEU A 55 -2.67 9.80 -6.97
C LEU A 55 -2.69 11.30 -7.32
N ASP A 56 -2.74 11.59 -8.62
CA ASP A 56 -3.03 12.91 -9.14
C ASP A 56 -4.54 13.06 -9.32
N THR A 57 -5.14 13.94 -8.55
CA THR A 57 -6.58 14.24 -8.61
C THR A 57 -6.93 15.27 -9.68
N GLY A 58 -5.92 15.87 -10.33
CA GLY A 58 -6.04 17.03 -11.21
C GLY A 58 -5.88 18.37 -10.47
N SER A 59 -6.15 18.41 -9.18
CA SER A 59 -5.98 19.60 -8.31
C SER A 59 -4.89 19.43 -7.24
N ALA A 60 -4.54 18.18 -6.90
CA ALA A 60 -3.55 17.86 -5.88
C ALA A 60 -2.87 16.53 -6.16
N GLN A 61 -1.62 16.39 -5.65
CA GLN A 61 -0.91 15.13 -5.58
C GLN A 61 -1.09 14.53 -4.18
N LEU A 62 -1.68 13.35 -4.11
CA LEU A 62 -1.88 12.61 -2.87
C LEU A 62 -0.90 11.44 -2.81
N VAL A 63 -0.32 11.23 -1.62
CA VAL A 63 0.63 10.15 -1.36
C VAL A 63 0.21 9.37 -0.11
N GLN A 64 0.81 8.20 0.12
CA GLN A 64 0.42 7.25 1.16
C GLN A 64 -0.95 6.59 0.90
N SER A 65 -0.89 5.30 0.56
CA SER A 65 -2.08 4.56 0.09
C SER A 65 -3.26 4.57 1.07
N THR A 66 -3.01 4.53 2.38
CA THR A 66 -4.07 4.57 3.38
C THR A 66 -4.71 5.96 3.47
N ALA A 67 -3.93 7.03 3.37
CA ALA A 67 -4.46 8.40 3.32
C ALA A 67 -5.30 8.63 2.04
N ILE A 68 -4.85 8.07 0.91
CA ILE A 68 -5.62 8.15 -0.33
C ILE A 68 -6.95 7.38 -0.23
N LEU A 69 -6.97 6.22 0.45
CA LEU A 69 -8.21 5.49 0.72
C LEU A 69 -9.20 6.32 1.56
N GLU A 70 -8.73 6.99 2.60
CA GLU A 70 -9.56 7.88 3.42
C GLU A 70 -10.11 9.04 2.57
N TRP A 71 -9.26 9.68 1.77
CA TRP A 71 -9.70 10.74 0.87
C TRP A 71 -10.74 10.25 -0.15
N LEU A 72 -10.55 9.06 -0.73
CA LEU A 72 -11.52 8.47 -1.65
C LEU A 72 -12.86 8.20 -0.96
N GLU A 73 -12.84 7.75 0.29
CA GLU A 73 -14.06 7.51 1.08
C GLU A 73 -14.83 8.81 1.37
N GLU A 74 -14.09 9.88 1.68
CA GLU A 74 -14.67 11.19 1.96
C GLU A 74 -15.24 11.88 0.71
N GLN A 75 -14.54 11.77 -0.43
CA GLN A 75 -14.96 12.43 -1.67
C GLN A 75 -16.00 11.63 -2.46
N TYR A 76 -15.96 10.31 -2.36
CA TYR A 76 -16.83 9.39 -3.07
C TYR A 76 -17.39 8.35 -2.09
N PRO A 77 -18.34 8.73 -1.22
CA PRO A 77 -18.80 7.87 -0.12
C PRO A 77 -19.49 6.58 -0.60
N GLU A 78 -20.00 6.55 -1.83
CA GLU A 78 -20.69 5.39 -2.38
C GLU A 78 -19.92 4.71 -3.53
N PRO A 79 -19.83 3.37 -3.55
CA PRO A 79 -20.12 2.47 -2.43
C PRO A 79 -19.09 2.62 -1.30
N PRO A 80 -19.48 2.44 -0.02
CA PRO A 80 -18.59 2.63 1.12
C PRO A 80 -17.50 1.55 1.16
N LEU A 81 -16.27 1.94 1.52
CA LEU A 81 -15.15 1.03 1.76
C LEU A 81 -15.04 0.66 3.25
N TYR A 82 -15.69 1.42 4.11
CA TYR A 82 -15.67 1.23 5.56
C TYR A 82 -17.08 1.06 6.14
N PRO A 83 -17.21 0.31 7.23
CA PRO A 83 -18.47 0.22 7.96
C PRO A 83 -18.96 1.60 8.44
N ALA A 84 -20.29 1.78 8.52
CA ALA A 84 -20.90 3.01 9.04
C ALA A 84 -20.68 3.16 10.56
N ASP A 85 -20.68 2.05 11.32
CA ASP A 85 -20.40 2.06 12.75
C ASP A 85 -18.96 2.49 13.05
N ALA A 86 -18.80 3.43 13.97
CA ALA A 86 -17.50 4.03 14.27
C ALA A 86 -16.48 3.03 14.85
N LEU A 87 -16.96 2.08 15.68
CA LEU A 87 -16.08 1.08 16.29
C LEU A 87 -15.65 0.02 15.27
N ALA A 88 -16.59 -0.46 14.44
CA ALA A 88 -16.28 -1.37 13.34
C ALA A 88 -15.31 -0.71 12.34
N ARG A 89 -15.54 0.56 11.99
CA ARG A 89 -14.63 1.35 11.14
C ARG A 89 -13.23 1.47 11.73
N ALA A 90 -13.12 1.72 13.03
CA ALA A 90 -11.83 1.79 13.71
C ALA A 90 -11.08 0.44 13.66
N ARG A 91 -11.80 -0.67 13.81
CA ARG A 91 -11.22 -2.02 13.69
C ARG A 91 -10.70 -2.28 12.29
N VAL A 92 -11.47 -1.98 11.25
CA VAL A 92 -11.03 -2.13 9.85
C VAL A 92 -9.81 -1.26 9.56
N ARG A 93 -9.79 0.00 10.02
CA ARG A 93 -8.61 0.87 9.92
C ARG A 93 -7.40 0.28 10.62
N GLY A 94 -7.59 -0.32 11.80
CA GLY A 94 -6.52 -1.00 12.55
C GLY A 94 -5.90 -2.15 11.73
N LEU A 95 -6.72 -2.98 11.08
CA LEU A 95 -6.25 -4.04 10.18
C LEU A 95 -5.48 -3.48 8.97
N CYS A 96 -5.99 -2.41 8.36
CA CYS A 96 -5.31 -1.73 7.25
C CYS A 96 -3.95 -1.15 7.68
N GLN A 97 -3.89 -0.51 8.85
CA GLN A 97 -2.65 0.06 9.39
C GLN A 97 -1.67 -1.03 9.79
N HIS A 98 -2.13 -2.15 10.35
CA HIS A 98 -1.25 -3.28 10.65
C HIS A 98 -0.50 -3.75 9.40
N ILE A 99 -1.19 -3.88 8.26
CA ILE A 99 -0.54 -4.23 7.00
C ILE A 99 0.39 -3.11 6.51
N ALA A 100 -0.10 -1.86 6.53
CA ALA A 100 0.61 -0.75 5.93
C ALA A 100 1.80 -0.24 6.76
N CYS A 101 1.76 -0.37 8.10
CA CYS A 101 2.77 0.18 9.01
C CYS A 101 3.68 -0.89 9.63
N GLU A 102 3.19 -2.14 9.80
CA GLU A 102 3.95 -3.18 10.51
C GLU A 102 4.51 -4.26 9.57
N ILE A 103 3.87 -4.52 8.41
CA ILE A 103 4.30 -5.58 7.47
C ILE A 103 5.02 -4.97 6.27
N GLN A 104 4.36 -4.10 5.52
CA GLN A 104 4.87 -3.58 4.26
C GLN A 104 6.18 -2.79 4.36
N PRO A 105 6.39 -1.90 5.37
CA PRO A 105 7.62 -1.11 5.45
C PRO A 105 8.86 -1.96 5.66
N LEU A 106 8.75 -3.06 6.41
CA LEU A 106 9.86 -3.96 6.71
C LEU A 106 10.29 -4.80 5.49
N ASN A 107 9.41 -4.93 4.50
CA ASN A 107 9.58 -5.78 3.32
C ASN A 107 9.57 -4.99 2.00
N ASN A 108 9.65 -3.65 2.06
CA ASN A 108 9.73 -2.85 0.84
C ASN A 108 11.13 -2.93 0.19
N LEU A 109 11.18 -2.55 -1.09
CA LEU A 109 12.42 -2.60 -1.88
C LEU A 109 13.56 -1.77 -1.27
N GLY A 110 13.25 -0.69 -0.55
CA GLY A 110 14.26 0.14 0.12
C GLY A 110 14.97 -0.61 1.25
N VAL A 111 14.21 -1.28 2.11
CA VAL A 111 14.77 -2.09 3.21
C VAL A 111 15.52 -3.29 2.66
N LEU A 112 14.93 -4.05 1.72
CA LEU A 112 15.59 -5.22 1.14
C LEU A 112 16.85 -4.85 0.34
N GLY A 113 16.84 -3.70 -0.35
CA GLY A 113 18.01 -3.14 -1.02
C GLY A 113 19.10 -2.76 -0.03
N TYR A 114 18.75 -2.10 1.07
CA TYR A 114 19.70 -1.73 2.11
C TYR A 114 20.38 -2.95 2.75
N LEU A 115 19.62 -4.03 3.00
CA LEU A 115 20.19 -5.28 3.51
C LEU A 115 21.25 -5.86 2.54
N ARG A 116 20.97 -5.84 1.23
CA ARG A 116 21.91 -6.35 0.22
C ARG A 116 23.13 -5.44 0.02
N GLU A 117 22.87 -4.18 -0.27
CA GLU A 117 23.86 -3.24 -0.78
C GLU A 117 24.71 -2.63 0.33
N ALA A 118 24.08 -2.20 1.43
CA ALA A 118 24.77 -1.54 2.54
C ALA A 118 25.28 -2.50 3.61
N LEU A 119 24.50 -3.56 3.92
CA LEU A 119 24.86 -4.54 4.94
C LEU A 119 25.47 -5.83 4.36
N GLY A 120 25.62 -5.94 3.03
CA GLY A 120 26.27 -7.05 2.36
C GLY A 120 25.62 -8.41 2.59
N GLN A 121 24.31 -8.44 2.85
CA GLN A 121 23.61 -9.68 3.12
C GLN A 121 23.31 -10.44 1.83
N ASP A 122 23.48 -11.76 1.89
CA ASP A 122 23.14 -12.65 0.78
C ASP A 122 21.61 -12.82 0.61
N GLU A 123 21.19 -13.35 -0.54
CA GLU A 123 19.76 -13.56 -0.83
C GLU A 123 19.09 -14.51 0.15
N HIS A 124 19.80 -15.48 0.71
CA HIS A 124 19.24 -16.37 1.72
C HIS A 124 18.84 -15.59 2.98
N THR A 125 19.71 -14.72 3.48
CA THR A 125 19.47 -13.88 4.64
C THR A 125 18.36 -12.86 4.37
N VAL A 126 18.34 -12.24 3.20
CA VAL A 126 17.27 -11.30 2.80
C VAL A 126 15.91 -12.01 2.72
N ASN A 127 15.86 -13.21 2.16
CA ASN A 127 14.63 -14.00 2.11
C ASN A 127 14.17 -14.46 3.50
N ARG A 128 15.08 -14.77 4.42
CA ARG A 128 14.75 -15.06 5.82
C ARG A 128 14.16 -13.86 6.53
N TRP A 129 14.74 -12.67 6.33
CA TRP A 129 14.16 -11.41 6.81
C TRP A 129 12.73 -11.22 6.31
N TYR A 130 12.56 -11.32 4.99
CA TYR A 130 11.25 -11.17 4.36
C TYR A 130 10.22 -12.16 4.93
N ALA A 131 10.56 -13.43 4.96
CA ALA A 131 9.67 -14.49 5.49
C ALA A 131 9.34 -14.26 6.96
N HIS A 132 10.32 -13.90 7.79
CA HIS A 132 10.12 -13.63 9.21
C HIS A 132 9.04 -12.57 9.45
N TRP A 133 9.18 -11.40 8.81
CA TRP A 133 8.27 -10.28 9.04
C TRP A 133 6.90 -10.49 8.42
N VAL A 134 6.82 -11.15 7.27
CA VAL A 134 5.55 -11.53 6.66
C VAL A 134 4.82 -12.54 7.55
N THR A 135 5.47 -13.62 7.97
CA THR A 135 4.87 -14.65 8.83
C THR A 135 4.36 -14.03 10.13
N ARG A 136 5.21 -13.28 10.83
CA ARG A 136 4.82 -12.62 12.09
C ARG A 136 3.62 -11.68 11.93
N GLY A 137 3.58 -10.92 10.84
CA GLY A 137 2.47 -10.02 10.56
C GLY A 137 1.17 -10.78 10.24
N PHE A 138 1.27 -11.85 9.45
CA PHE A 138 0.10 -12.65 9.08
C PHE A 138 -0.42 -13.53 10.24
N GLU A 139 0.43 -14.00 11.16
CA GLU A 139 -0.01 -14.70 12.36
C GLU A 139 -1.05 -13.90 13.17
N SER A 140 -0.85 -12.58 13.29
CA SER A 140 -1.82 -11.73 13.99
C SER A 140 -3.10 -11.49 13.20
N LEU A 141 -3.03 -11.42 11.87
CA LEU A 141 -4.21 -11.32 11.00
C LEU A 141 -5.00 -12.63 10.99
N GLU A 142 -4.32 -13.77 10.95
CA GLU A 142 -4.93 -15.09 11.02
C GLU A 142 -5.67 -15.29 12.36
N ALA A 143 -5.05 -14.86 13.47
CA ALA A 143 -5.68 -14.94 14.80
C ALA A 143 -6.93 -14.03 14.92
N ALA A 144 -7.01 -12.98 14.11
CA ALA A 144 -8.16 -12.07 14.05
C ALA A 144 -9.21 -12.48 13.00
N ALA A 145 -8.90 -13.46 12.15
CA ALA A 145 -9.79 -13.89 11.08
C ALA A 145 -11.01 -14.64 11.66
N PRO A 146 -12.24 -14.30 11.20
CA PRO A 146 -13.42 -15.06 11.58
C PRO A 146 -13.41 -16.42 10.91
N ALA A 147 -14.14 -17.39 11.47
CA ALA A 147 -14.29 -18.71 10.89
C ALA A 147 -14.99 -18.68 9.51
N GLU A 148 -15.86 -17.70 9.30
CA GLU A 148 -16.59 -17.48 8.05
C GLU A 148 -16.67 -15.96 7.76
N GLY A 149 -16.72 -15.60 6.46
CA GLY A 149 -16.82 -14.21 6.03
C GLY A 149 -15.47 -13.53 5.79
N TYR A 150 -15.44 -12.21 5.97
CA TYR A 150 -14.25 -11.39 5.73
C TYR A 150 -13.65 -10.88 7.03
N LEU A 151 -12.34 -10.56 7.01
CA LEU A 151 -11.57 -10.10 8.16
C LEU A 151 -12.14 -8.80 8.80
N GLY A 152 -12.79 -7.98 8.01
CA GLY A 152 -13.38 -6.70 8.44
C GLY A 152 -14.90 -6.71 8.61
N GLY A 153 -15.55 -7.83 8.41
CA GLY A 153 -17.01 -7.96 8.44
C GLY A 153 -17.66 -7.99 7.08
#